data_9fc93449decbd7f00c946ab88fe68c04
#
_entry.id   9fc93449decbd7f00c946ab88fe68c04
#
_cell.length_a   1.000
_cell.length_b   1.000
_cell.length_c   1.000
_cell.angle_alpha   90.00
_cell.angle_beta   90.00
_cell.angle_gamma   90.00
#
_symmetry.space_group_name_H-M   'P 1'
#
loop_
_entity.id
_entity.type
_entity.pdbx_description
1 polymer ?
#
loop_
_entity_poly.entity_id
_entity_poly.type
_entity_poly.pdbx_seq_one_letter_code
_entity_poly.pdbx_strand_id
1 'polypeptide(L)'
;MNSIISKDLHCNTQLNISFSVVILTMLISMATVSYMIQRSAEQTSHSMAAMFVHNMATQFIEQQFKPLEYTLNETSNFIDEQRLGAFLDEEKSPLRTVLIQTLSINPNITSIVASDLQGNFNTVPFLPVATDFDATKRPWFRSSTSRSLFVSYSNRYTNAQTGLQTVSISQLIVSKEGYPLGTLAMDLNLEHLSYPLRQLKSPLKGEFYVVDRAGDILLHSDVSNLFRHSVDPALINKMTNGADHLFDEKSQSHVYYYSFSNPDWFVIYTVSDAEFKQVSRADADLLLIAAPGCLLICLLCWGSLRNSFNKMIIQIVAMLRVGRIDLDKPDNLLRQEIQSGHELMQEAVTASTTDALTGLFNRRSFDQDLAACLASGHPFFLGMVDLDNFKAINDKRGHLMGDSVLKTVAQEGVQSAGRRANLYRYGGEELAILIPGQDKEAAMALLDQWRQRVATRQWREADLVVTFSAGLGQWQQESIPQLIEKVDQSLYEAKHSGKNRVHYAD
;
A
#
# COMPACT_ATOMS: atom_id res chain seq x y z
N MET A 1 -38.07 -58.43 10.38
CA MET A 1 -37.95 -57.75 9.08
C MET A 1 -38.32 -56.24 9.17
N ASN A 2 -39.45 -55.86 9.78
CA ASN A 2 -39.88 -54.46 9.92
C ASN A 2 -38.94 -53.58 10.81
N SER A 3 -38.27 -54.12 11.83
CA SER A 3 -37.37 -53.33 12.71
C SER A 3 -36.01 -53.00 12.07
N ILE A 4 -35.55 -53.81 11.11
CA ILE A 4 -34.30 -53.57 10.38
C ILE A 4 -34.51 -52.50 9.30
N ILE A 5 -35.66 -52.56 8.60
CA ILE A 5 -36.02 -51.54 7.58
C ILE A 5 -36.22 -50.16 8.22
N SER A 6 -36.79 -50.10 9.44
CA SER A 6 -36.94 -48.82 10.15
C SER A 6 -35.61 -48.24 10.63
N LYS A 7 -34.64 -49.05 11.02
CA LYS A 7 -33.28 -48.58 11.40
C LYS A 7 -32.47 -48.11 10.19
N ASP A 8 -32.60 -48.77 9.02
CA ASP A 8 -31.94 -48.29 7.77
C ASP A 8 -32.50 -46.99 7.29
N LEU A 9 -33.84 -46.75 7.43
CA LEU A 9 -34.45 -45.45 7.12
C LEU A 9 -33.93 -44.36 8.08
N HIS A 10 -33.73 -44.68 9.35
CA HIS A 10 -33.25 -43.71 10.34
C HIS A 10 -31.76 -43.35 10.15
N CYS A 11 -30.94 -44.32 9.81
CA CYS A 11 -29.52 -44.10 9.52
C CYS A 11 -29.30 -43.24 8.24
N ASN A 12 -30.05 -43.51 7.17
CA ASN A 12 -30.05 -42.74 5.94
C ASN A 12 -30.55 -41.28 6.18
N THR A 13 -31.54 -41.10 7.05
CA THR A 13 -32.08 -39.78 7.40
C THR A 13 -31.05 -38.99 8.18
N GLN A 14 -30.35 -39.59 9.15
CA GLN A 14 -29.29 -38.92 9.91
C GLN A 14 -28.10 -38.54 9.02
N LEU A 15 -27.68 -39.42 8.10
CA LEU A 15 -26.62 -39.14 7.14
C LEU A 15 -26.96 -37.95 6.23
N ASN A 16 -28.21 -37.88 5.74
CA ASN A 16 -28.70 -36.81 4.91
C ASN A 16 -28.77 -35.49 5.71
N ILE A 17 -29.20 -35.50 6.96
CA ILE A 17 -29.24 -34.33 7.84
C ILE A 17 -27.81 -33.81 8.08
N SER A 18 -26.86 -34.69 8.44
CA SER A 18 -25.47 -34.32 8.67
C SER A 18 -24.84 -33.69 7.43
N PHE A 19 -25.10 -34.26 6.25
CA PHE A 19 -24.62 -33.73 4.99
C PHE A 19 -25.25 -32.34 4.65
N SER A 20 -26.55 -32.19 4.90
CA SER A 20 -27.23 -30.89 4.72
C SER A 20 -26.67 -29.82 5.65
N VAL A 21 -26.31 -30.16 6.88
CA VAL A 21 -25.65 -29.27 7.83
C VAL A 21 -24.27 -28.85 7.33
N VAL A 22 -23.48 -29.80 6.79
CA VAL A 22 -22.15 -29.50 6.21
C VAL A 22 -22.26 -28.55 5.02
N ILE A 23 -23.22 -28.81 4.10
CA ILE A 23 -23.43 -27.89 2.97
C ILE A 23 -23.87 -26.51 3.46
N LEU A 24 -24.79 -26.44 4.41
CA LEU A 24 -25.27 -25.16 4.94
C LEU A 24 -24.13 -24.37 5.60
N THR A 25 -23.30 -25.03 6.43
CA THR A 25 -22.16 -24.39 7.07
C THR A 25 -21.13 -23.93 6.04
N MET A 26 -20.89 -24.70 4.98
CA MET A 26 -20.00 -24.32 3.87
C MET A 26 -20.55 -23.09 3.13
N LEU A 27 -21.84 -23.03 2.81
CA LEU A 27 -22.46 -21.90 2.12
C LEU A 27 -22.41 -20.62 2.99
N ILE A 28 -22.68 -20.75 4.29
CA ILE A 28 -22.58 -19.63 5.24
C ILE A 28 -21.12 -19.14 5.33
N SER A 29 -20.17 -20.07 5.45
CA SER A 29 -18.74 -19.72 5.48
C SER A 29 -18.31 -18.99 4.20
N MET A 30 -18.74 -19.47 3.05
CA MET A 30 -18.44 -18.87 1.75
C MET A 30 -19.05 -17.47 1.62
N ALA A 31 -20.30 -17.29 2.04
CA ALA A 31 -20.96 -15.97 2.06
C ALA A 31 -20.23 -15.00 3.01
N THR A 32 -19.81 -15.49 4.18
CA THR A 32 -19.07 -14.69 5.15
C THR A 32 -17.70 -14.26 4.60
N VAL A 33 -16.97 -15.18 3.99
CA VAL A 33 -15.67 -14.88 3.36
C VAL A 33 -15.83 -13.90 2.20
N SER A 34 -16.83 -14.10 1.34
CA SER A 34 -17.14 -13.16 0.24
C SER A 34 -17.44 -11.76 0.77
N TYR A 35 -18.26 -11.66 1.81
CA TYR A 35 -18.56 -10.37 2.47
C TYR A 35 -17.29 -9.73 3.07
N MET A 36 -16.42 -10.50 3.72
CA MET A 36 -15.17 -9.99 4.29
C MET A 36 -14.20 -9.50 3.20
N ILE A 37 -14.11 -10.24 2.08
CA ILE A 37 -13.27 -9.83 0.94
C ILE A 37 -13.80 -8.54 0.34
N GLN A 38 -15.11 -8.45 0.09
CA GLN A 38 -15.72 -7.23 -0.44
C GLN A 38 -15.47 -6.04 0.48
N ARG A 39 -15.72 -6.19 1.77
CA ARG A 39 -15.47 -5.12 2.75
C ARG A 39 -14.00 -4.71 2.81
N SER A 40 -13.08 -5.67 2.76
CA SER A 40 -11.64 -5.39 2.72
C SER A 40 -11.25 -4.66 1.44
N ALA A 41 -11.79 -5.06 0.29
CA ALA A 41 -11.56 -4.40 -1.00
C ALA A 41 -12.11 -2.96 -1.02
N GLU A 42 -13.30 -2.74 -0.44
CA GLU A 42 -13.87 -1.40 -0.27
C GLU A 42 -12.97 -0.50 0.58
N GLN A 43 -12.52 -0.99 1.74
CA GLN A 43 -11.60 -0.25 2.61
C GLN A 43 -10.26 0.05 1.92
N THR A 44 -9.72 -0.91 1.20
CA THR A 44 -8.47 -0.74 0.44
C THR A 44 -8.65 0.29 -0.67
N SER A 45 -9.76 0.25 -1.40
CA SER A 45 -10.07 1.21 -2.47
C SER A 45 -10.25 2.63 -1.91
N HIS A 46 -10.94 2.79 -0.77
CA HIS A 46 -11.05 4.06 -0.07
C HIS A 46 -9.67 4.59 0.37
N SER A 47 -8.85 3.73 0.96
CA SER A 47 -7.51 4.10 1.41
C SER A 47 -6.60 4.50 0.25
N MET A 48 -6.64 3.76 -0.87
CA MET A 48 -5.87 4.10 -2.07
C MET A 48 -6.29 5.44 -2.67
N ALA A 49 -7.60 5.70 -2.76
CA ALA A 49 -8.12 6.96 -3.30
C ALA A 49 -7.77 8.14 -2.38
N ALA A 50 -7.92 7.99 -1.07
CA ALA A 50 -7.54 9.02 -0.09
C ALA A 50 -6.03 9.31 -0.12
N MET A 51 -5.20 8.27 -0.15
CA MET A 51 -3.74 8.40 -0.26
C MET A 51 -3.33 9.04 -1.59
N PHE A 52 -4.01 8.71 -2.68
CA PHE A 52 -3.76 9.34 -3.99
C PHE A 52 -3.99 10.84 -3.93
N VAL A 53 -5.13 11.31 -3.38
CA VAL A 53 -5.42 12.75 -3.23
C VAL A 53 -4.40 13.43 -2.34
N HIS A 54 -4.06 12.82 -1.20
CA HIS A 54 -3.07 13.37 -0.28
C HIS A 54 -1.70 13.53 -0.95
N ASN A 55 -1.22 12.49 -1.64
CA ASN A 55 0.05 12.54 -2.36
C ASN A 55 0.01 13.55 -3.52
N MET A 56 -1.11 13.63 -4.24
CA MET A 56 -1.27 14.63 -5.30
C MET A 56 -1.24 16.05 -4.74
N ALA A 57 -1.90 16.30 -3.63
CA ALA A 57 -1.88 17.61 -2.99
C ALA A 57 -0.47 17.98 -2.51
N THR A 58 0.15 17.12 -1.71
CA THR A 58 1.39 17.45 -0.99
C THR A 58 2.65 17.29 -1.86
N GLN A 59 2.71 16.30 -2.72
CA GLN A 59 3.91 16.04 -3.53
C GLN A 59 3.83 16.66 -4.93
N PHE A 60 2.65 16.64 -5.54
CA PHE A 60 2.52 17.14 -6.91
C PHE A 60 2.13 18.61 -6.95
N ILE A 61 1.01 19.01 -6.34
CA ILE A 61 0.53 20.39 -6.40
C ILE A 61 1.49 21.34 -5.69
N GLU A 62 1.89 21.03 -4.46
CA GLU A 62 2.88 21.87 -3.74
C GLU A 62 4.18 22.04 -4.53
N GLN A 63 4.72 20.96 -5.13
CA GLN A 63 5.95 21.04 -5.91
C GLN A 63 5.83 21.90 -7.16
N GLN A 64 4.64 22.05 -7.75
CA GLN A 64 4.42 22.95 -8.88
C GLN A 64 4.42 24.41 -8.44
N PHE A 65 3.93 24.72 -7.26
CA PHE A 65 3.77 26.11 -6.78
C PHE A 65 4.94 26.61 -5.95
N LYS A 66 5.63 25.78 -5.19
CA LYS A 66 6.82 26.18 -4.41
C LYS A 66 7.91 26.91 -5.22
N PRO A 67 8.29 26.45 -6.43
CA PRO A 67 9.25 27.17 -7.25
C PRO A 67 8.74 28.56 -7.69
N LEU A 68 7.43 28.70 -7.92
CA LEU A 68 6.81 29.99 -8.28
C LEU A 68 6.81 30.94 -7.11
N GLU A 69 6.45 30.47 -5.91
CA GLU A 69 6.53 31.22 -4.67
C GLU A 69 7.97 31.67 -4.38
N TYR A 70 8.93 30.77 -4.54
CA TYR A 70 10.35 31.10 -4.39
C TYR A 70 10.79 32.17 -5.39
N THR A 71 10.42 32.02 -6.67
CA THR A 71 10.73 33.00 -7.72
C THR A 71 10.12 34.36 -7.42
N LEU A 72 8.86 34.39 -6.96
CA LEU A 72 8.19 35.62 -6.57
C LEU A 72 8.92 36.29 -5.40
N ASN A 73 9.26 35.51 -4.36
CA ASN A 73 9.95 36.03 -3.18
C ASN A 73 11.34 36.61 -3.52
N GLU A 74 12.15 35.85 -4.27
CA GLU A 74 13.48 36.32 -4.68
C GLU A 74 13.40 37.56 -5.58
N THR A 75 12.42 37.60 -6.50
CA THR A 75 12.19 38.75 -7.35
C THR A 75 11.73 39.94 -6.52
N SER A 76 10.84 39.77 -5.55
CA SER A 76 10.36 40.82 -4.66
C SER A 76 11.50 41.41 -3.81
N ASN A 77 12.37 40.54 -3.26
CA ASN A 77 13.55 40.94 -2.47
C ASN A 77 14.60 41.71 -3.30
N PHE A 78 14.61 41.51 -4.61
CA PHE A 78 15.52 42.24 -5.52
C PHE A 78 15.03 43.67 -5.79
N ILE A 79 13.75 43.98 -5.55
CA ILE A 79 13.13 45.28 -5.86
C ILE A 79 13.31 46.24 -4.67
N ASP A 80 14.00 47.32 -4.89
CA ASP A 80 14.07 48.49 -4.01
C ASP A 80 13.28 49.67 -4.57
N GLU A 81 13.18 50.75 -3.81
CA GLU A 81 12.41 51.93 -4.18
C GLU A 81 12.88 52.56 -5.52
N GLN A 82 14.19 52.61 -5.75
CA GLN A 82 14.76 53.16 -6.97
C GLN A 82 14.44 52.28 -8.19
N ARG A 83 14.58 50.98 -8.05
CA ARG A 83 14.27 50.01 -9.12
C ARG A 83 12.78 49.99 -9.44
N LEU A 84 11.93 50.06 -8.41
CA LEU A 84 10.49 50.10 -8.60
C LEU A 84 10.09 51.39 -9.32
N GLY A 85 10.54 52.60 -8.86
CA GLY A 85 10.28 53.85 -9.51
C GLY A 85 10.73 53.87 -10.98
N ALA A 86 11.97 53.46 -11.26
CA ALA A 86 12.47 53.36 -12.62
C ALA A 86 11.65 52.37 -13.50
N PHE A 87 11.10 51.32 -12.93
CA PHE A 87 10.23 50.39 -13.68
C PHE A 87 8.86 50.98 -13.99
N LEU A 88 8.32 51.77 -13.08
CA LEU A 88 7.02 52.44 -13.26
C LEU A 88 7.10 53.59 -14.29
N ASP A 89 8.16 54.33 -14.29
CA ASP A 89 8.33 55.57 -15.09
C ASP A 89 8.97 55.33 -16.46
N GLU A 90 9.86 54.30 -16.58
CA GLU A 90 10.67 54.10 -17.77
C GLU A 90 10.37 52.76 -18.48
N GLU A 91 10.24 52.79 -19.80
CA GLU A 91 10.07 51.60 -20.64
C GLU A 91 11.33 50.71 -20.63
N LYS A 92 12.52 51.28 -20.37
CA LYS A 92 13.82 50.57 -20.33
C LYS A 92 14.45 50.69 -18.94
N SER A 93 14.03 49.86 -17.99
CA SER A 93 14.63 49.78 -16.66
C SER A 93 15.40 48.46 -16.46
N PRO A 94 16.42 48.42 -15.58
CA PRO A 94 17.09 47.15 -15.23
C PRO A 94 16.15 46.10 -14.68
N LEU A 95 15.14 46.51 -13.89
CA LEU A 95 14.13 45.62 -13.33
C LEU A 95 13.32 44.95 -14.46
N ARG A 96 12.95 45.69 -15.51
CA ARG A 96 12.24 45.15 -16.66
C ARG A 96 13.00 43.98 -17.30
N THR A 97 14.33 44.12 -17.45
CA THR A 97 15.17 43.06 -17.99
C THR A 97 15.13 41.81 -17.14
N VAL A 98 15.21 41.96 -15.81
CA VAL A 98 15.10 40.83 -14.88
C VAL A 98 13.74 40.18 -14.96
N LEU A 99 12.65 40.96 -15.00
CA LEU A 99 11.29 40.44 -15.09
C LEU A 99 11.05 39.70 -16.41
N ILE A 100 11.59 40.20 -17.56
CA ILE A 100 11.55 39.53 -18.85
C ILE A 100 12.27 38.20 -18.77
N GLN A 101 13.45 38.15 -18.18
CA GLN A 101 14.21 36.90 -17.99
C GLN A 101 13.43 35.92 -17.10
N THR A 102 12.90 36.36 -15.97
CA THR A 102 12.07 35.57 -15.07
C THR A 102 10.88 34.94 -15.81
N LEU A 103 10.19 35.77 -16.60
CA LEU A 103 9.06 35.30 -17.41
C LEU A 103 9.48 34.26 -18.48
N SER A 104 10.61 34.51 -19.16
CA SER A 104 11.09 33.66 -20.26
C SER A 104 11.52 32.25 -19.81
N ILE A 105 12.01 32.12 -18.58
CA ILE A 105 12.45 30.82 -18.01
C ILE A 105 11.33 30.07 -17.29
N ASN A 106 10.19 30.72 -17.03
CA ASN A 106 9.07 30.13 -16.27
C ASN A 106 7.80 30.03 -17.14
N PRO A 107 7.59 28.91 -17.85
CA PRO A 107 6.40 28.74 -18.71
C PRO A 107 5.08 28.69 -17.91
N ASN A 108 5.17 28.53 -16.58
CA ASN A 108 4.01 28.55 -15.68
C ASN A 108 3.51 29.97 -15.35
N ILE A 109 4.18 31.00 -15.85
CA ILE A 109 3.81 32.41 -15.64
C ILE A 109 3.47 33.04 -16.98
N THR A 110 2.36 33.78 -17.05
CA THR A 110 1.93 34.49 -18.27
C THR A 110 2.30 35.96 -18.28
N SER A 111 2.27 36.59 -17.13
CA SER A 111 2.67 37.99 -16.97
C SER A 111 3.17 38.27 -15.55
N ILE A 112 3.98 39.33 -15.44
CA ILE A 112 4.46 39.81 -14.16
C ILE A 112 4.08 41.31 -14.06
N VAL A 113 3.46 41.71 -12.95
CA VAL A 113 3.08 43.09 -12.67
C VAL A 113 3.73 43.55 -11.40
N ALA A 114 4.30 44.79 -11.40
CA ALA A 114 4.73 45.47 -10.20
C ALA A 114 4.02 46.80 -10.11
N SER A 115 3.59 47.15 -8.92
CA SER A 115 2.91 48.42 -8.63
C SER A 115 3.44 49.05 -7.36
N ASP A 116 3.29 50.39 -7.25
CA ASP A 116 3.42 51.08 -5.97
C ASP A 116 2.12 50.94 -5.12
N LEU A 117 2.13 51.56 -3.94
CA LEU A 117 0.96 51.52 -3.04
C LEU A 117 -0.19 52.43 -3.52
N GLN A 118 0.07 53.36 -4.41
CA GLN A 118 -0.90 54.27 -5.01
C GLN A 118 -1.63 53.64 -6.20
N GLY A 119 -1.12 52.47 -6.68
CA GLY A 119 -1.72 51.78 -7.81
C GLY A 119 -1.12 52.15 -9.17
N ASN A 120 -0.04 52.96 -9.20
CA ASN A 120 0.77 53.07 -10.40
C ASN A 120 1.43 51.72 -10.66
N PHE A 121 1.36 51.21 -11.88
CA PHE A 121 1.84 49.85 -12.19
C PHE A 121 2.46 49.79 -13.58
N ASN A 122 3.28 48.77 -13.77
CA ASN A 122 3.78 48.38 -15.08
C ASN A 122 3.86 46.87 -15.16
N THR A 123 3.88 46.34 -16.40
CA THR A 123 3.79 44.86 -16.63
C THR A 123 4.84 44.34 -17.60
N VAL A 124 5.10 43.08 -17.50
CA VAL A 124 5.90 42.29 -18.45
C VAL A 124 5.11 41.06 -18.86
N PRO A 125 4.80 40.87 -20.15
CA PRO A 125 5.01 41.80 -21.27
C PRO A 125 4.18 43.08 -21.09
N PHE A 126 4.64 44.18 -21.68
CA PHE A 126 3.84 45.41 -21.70
C PHE A 126 2.63 45.25 -22.60
N LEU A 127 1.44 45.41 -22.05
CA LEU A 127 0.17 45.38 -22.77
C LEU A 127 -0.67 46.58 -22.31
N PRO A 128 -1.29 47.33 -23.22
CA PRO A 128 -2.13 48.48 -22.84
C PRO A 128 -3.38 47.99 -22.10
N VAL A 129 -3.78 48.78 -21.12
CA VAL A 129 -5.05 48.61 -20.38
C VAL A 129 -6.02 49.71 -20.73
N ALA A 130 -7.29 49.53 -20.38
CA ALA A 130 -8.31 50.58 -20.51
C ALA A 130 -7.95 51.79 -19.65
N THR A 131 -8.39 52.98 -20.07
CA THR A 131 -8.07 54.23 -19.39
C THR A 131 -8.68 54.39 -17.97
N ASP A 132 -9.68 53.60 -17.67
CA ASP A 132 -10.37 53.50 -16.38
C ASP A 132 -9.83 52.35 -15.48
N PHE A 133 -8.72 51.73 -15.87
CA PHE A 133 -8.12 50.63 -15.11
C PHE A 133 -7.56 51.13 -13.78
N ASP A 134 -8.01 50.50 -12.71
CA ASP A 134 -7.57 50.79 -11.35
C ASP A 134 -6.90 49.54 -10.76
N ALA A 135 -5.57 49.58 -10.61
CA ALA A 135 -4.78 48.47 -10.10
C ALA A 135 -5.13 48.14 -8.64
N THR A 136 -5.51 49.13 -7.84
CA THR A 136 -5.82 48.92 -6.41
C THR A 136 -7.09 48.09 -6.18
N LYS A 137 -7.97 48.02 -7.20
CA LYS A 137 -9.18 47.18 -7.17
C LYS A 137 -8.93 45.75 -7.64
N ARG A 138 -7.77 45.45 -8.18
CA ARG A 138 -7.47 44.12 -8.73
C ARG A 138 -7.24 43.06 -7.66
N PRO A 139 -7.64 41.82 -7.87
CA PRO A 139 -7.48 40.72 -6.91
C PRO A 139 -6.03 40.52 -6.44
N TRP A 140 -5.07 40.58 -7.36
CA TRP A 140 -3.64 40.43 -7.05
C TRP A 140 -3.11 41.52 -6.12
N PHE A 141 -3.59 42.78 -6.26
CA PHE A 141 -3.19 43.90 -5.39
C PHE A 141 -3.81 43.75 -3.99
N ARG A 142 -5.11 43.46 -3.92
CA ARG A 142 -5.83 43.23 -2.66
C ARG A 142 -5.32 42.04 -1.87
N SER A 143 -4.97 40.97 -2.53
CA SER A 143 -4.47 39.76 -1.88
C SER A 143 -3.14 40.01 -1.18
N SER A 144 -2.20 40.73 -1.81
CA SER A 144 -0.91 41.05 -1.21
C SER A 144 -1.04 42.03 -0.04
N THR A 145 -1.88 43.06 -0.16
CA THR A 145 -2.03 44.10 0.89
C THR A 145 -2.80 43.60 2.11
N SER A 146 -3.62 42.58 1.99
CA SER A 146 -4.40 42.01 3.10
C SER A 146 -3.62 41.04 3.98
N ARG A 147 -2.54 40.42 3.49
CA ARG A 147 -1.81 39.32 4.18
C ARG A 147 -0.32 39.57 4.32
N SER A 148 0.12 40.80 4.55
CA SER A 148 1.52 41.28 4.73
C SER A 148 2.62 40.19 4.67
N LEU A 149 3.74 40.35 3.99
CA LEU A 149 4.97 39.55 3.95
C LEU A 149 4.87 38.07 3.41
N PHE A 150 3.70 37.44 3.38
CA PHE A 150 3.55 36.11 2.82
C PHE A 150 3.04 36.15 1.39
N VAL A 151 3.45 35.13 0.59
CA VAL A 151 2.86 34.95 -0.74
C VAL A 151 1.37 34.69 -0.59
N SER A 152 0.59 35.43 -1.37
CA SER A 152 -0.87 35.35 -1.39
C SER A 152 -1.35 34.95 -2.78
N TYR A 153 -2.40 34.17 -2.82
CA TYR A 153 -3.06 33.77 -4.06
C TYR A 153 -4.34 34.58 -4.22
N SER A 154 -4.57 35.11 -5.43
CA SER A 154 -5.81 35.79 -5.74
C SER A 154 -6.93 34.77 -5.99
N ASN A 155 -8.19 35.21 -5.81
CA ASN A 155 -9.30 34.50 -6.44
C ASN A 155 -9.19 34.61 -7.97
N ARG A 156 -9.93 33.74 -8.68
CA ARG A 156 -10.07 33.84 -10.14
C ARG A 156 -10.52 35.20 -10.57
N TYR A 157 -9.93 35.75 -11.62
CA TYR A 157 -10.35 36.97 -12.24
C TYR A 157 -10.01 37.03 -13.74
N THR A 158 -10.62 37.96 -14.45
CA THR A 158 -10.27 38.23 -15.85
C THR A 158 -9.08 39.19 -15.88
N ASN A 159 -7.96 38.78 -16.46
CA ASN A 159 -6.83 39.65 -16.73
C ASN A 159 -7.27 40.77 -17.69
N ALA A 160 -7.09 42.00 -17.29
CA ALA A 160 -7.59 43.16 -18.07
C ALA A 160 -6.82 43.37 -19.37
N GLN A 161 -5.62 42.82 -19.49
CA GLN A 161 -4.76 42.99 -20.66
C GLN A 161 -4.99 41.89 -21.70
N THR A 162 -5.14 40.63 -21.23
CA THR A 162 -5.29 39.47 -22.13
C THR A 162 -6.72 39.04 -22.33
N GLY A 163 -7.65 39.45 -21.47
CA GLY A 163 -9.04 38.99 -21.45
C GLY A 163 -9.19 37.54 -20.95
N LEU A 164 -8.11 36.87 -20.58
CA LEU A 164 -8.13 35.50 -20.13
C LEU A 164 -8.41 35.40 -18.63
N GLN A 165 -9.05 34.32 -18.24
CA GLN A 165 -9.22 33.97 -16.84
C GLN A 165 -7.88 33.50 -16.25
N THR A 166 -7.54 34.01 -15.07
CA THR A 166 -6.29 33.70 -14.41
C THR A 166 -6.42 33.73 -12.88
N VAL A 167 -5.40 33.25 -12.21
CA VAL A 167 -5.12 33.41 -10.79
C VAL A 167 -3.70 33.93 -10.68
N SER A 168 -3.45 34.85 -9.77
CA SER A 168 -2.11 35.39 -9.55
C SER A 168 -1.59 34.99 -8.17
N ILE A 169 -0.28 34.79 -8.11
CA ILE A 169 0.47 34.85 -6.86
C ILE A 169 1.00 36.27 -6.67
N SER A 170 0.93 36.77 -5.46
CA SER A 170 1.36 38.15 -5.17
C SER A 170 2.00 38.28 -3.79
N GLN A 171 2.90 39.25 -3.66
CA GLN A 171 3.61 39.56 -2.42
C GLN A 171 3.88 41.08 -2.33
N LEU A 172 3.90 41.59 -1.10
CA LEU A 172 4.37 42.98 -0.84
C LEU A 172 5.86 43.11 -1.16
N ILE A 173 6.20 44.16 -1.87
CA ILE A 173 7.57 44.65 -2.01
C ILE A 173 7.87 45.49 -0.78
N VAL A 174 8.95 45.16 -0.07
CA VAL A 174 9.30 45.78 1.20
C VAL A 174 10.70 46.39 1.10
N SER A 175 10.89 47.63 1.61
CA SER A 175 12.21 48.25 1.68
C SER A 175 13.12 47.51 2.66
N LYS A 176 14.41 47.79 2.62
CA LYS A 176 15.39 47.24 3.57
C LYS A 176 15.09 47.62 5.03
N GLU A 177 14.39 48.69 5.24
CA GLU A 177 13.95 49.18 6.56
C GLU A 177 12.61 48.58 7.00
N GLY A 178 11.98 47.73 6.16
CA GLY A 178 10.73 47.05 6.48
C GLY A 178 9.46 47.80 6.09
N TYR A 179 9.55 48.92 5.34
CA TYR A 179 8.37 49.64 4.88
C TYR A 179 7.83 49.07 3.56
N PRO A 180 6.49 48.97 3.39
CA PRO A 180 5.89 48.49 2.15
C PRO A 180 6.12 49.58 1.05
N LEU A 181 6.61 49.14 -0.09
CA LEU A 181 6.84 49.94 -1.29
C LEU A 181 5.74 49.73 -2.33
N GLY A 182 5.21 48.53 -2.44
CA GLY A 182 4.25 48.20 -3.47
C GLY A 182 3.93 46.70 -3.49
N THR A 183 3.46 46.24 -4.62
CA THR A 183 3.08 44.84 -4.85
C THR A 183 3.75 44.27 -6.10
N LEU A 184 4.34 43.07 -5.97
CA LEU A 184 4.72 42.22 -7.09
C LEU A 184 3.73 41.11 -7.23
N ALA A 185 3.24 40.84 -8.46
CA ALA A 185 2.36 39.74 -8.74
C ALA A 185 2.76 39.04 -10.04
N MET A 186 2.48 37.75 -10.11
CA MET A 186 2.72 36.88 -11.26
C MET A 186 1.42 36.16 -11.61
N ASP A 187 0.94 36.34 -12.83
CA ASP A 187 -0.23 35.65 -13.35
C ASP A 187 0.14 34.24 -13.77
N LEU A 188 -0.61 33.27 -13.33
CA LEU A 188 -0.32 31.86 -13.53
C LEU A 188 -0.86 31.35 -14.87
N ASN A 189 -0.08 30.55 -15.55
CA ASN A 189 -0.50 29.78 -16.70
C ASN A 189 -1.14 28.45 -16.25
N LEU A 190 -2.41 28.49 -15.89
CA LEU A 190 -3.12 27.34 -15.36
C LEU A 190 -3.29 26.23 -16.42
N GLU A 191 -3.29 26.56 -17.70
CA GLU A 191 -3.26 25.59 -18.78
C GLU A 191 -1.96 24.80 -18.76
N HIS A 192 -0.81 25.47 -18.69
CA HIS A 192 0.51 24.83 -18.62
C HIS A 192 0.68 24.02 -17.34
N LEU A 193 0.25 24.56 -16.20
CA LEU A 193 0.25 23.87 -14.91
C LEU A 193 -0.65 22.62 -14.90
N SER A 194 -1.63 22.56 -15.80
CA SER A 194 -2.53 21.39 -15.96
C SER A 194 -1.93 20.25 -16.81
N TYR A 195 -0.90 20.51 -17.64
CA TYR A 195 -0.34 19.48 -18.53
C TYR A 195 0.15 18.22 -17.81
N PRO A 196 0.87 18.30 -16.70
CA PRO A 196 1.31 17.11 -15.98
C PRO A 196 0.15 16.24 -15.48
N LEU A 197 -1.03 16.83 -15.22
CA LEU A 197 -2.22 16.09 -14.80
C LEU A 197 -2.70 15.07 -15.82
N ARG A 198 -2.41 15.28 -17.13
CA ARG A 198 -2.76 14.33 -18.20
C ARG A 198 -2.04 13.00 -18.13
N GLN A 199 -0.89 12.97 -17.47
CA GLN A 199 -0.04 11.77 -17.36
C GLN A 199 -0.26 11.02 -16.04
N LEU A 200 -1.11 11.54 -15.17
CA LEU A 200 -1.39 10.91 -13.88
C LEU A 200 -2.17 9.60 -14.07
N LYS A 201 -1.63 8.55 -13.46
CA LYS A 201 -2.32 7.27 -13.34
C LYS A 201 -3.05 7.24 -12.01
N SER A 202 -4.36 7.35 -12.05
CA SER A 202 -5.20 7.21 -10.86
C SER A 202 -5.39 5.73 -10.48
N PRO A 203 -5.56 5.40 -9.20
CA PRO A 203 -5.77 4.03 -8.75
C PRO A 203 -7.11 3.44 -9.20
N LEU A 204 -8.12 4.28 -9.37
CA LEU A 204 -9.45 3.95 -9.88
C LEU A 204 -9.75 4.84 -11.09
N LYS A 205 -10.71 4.46 -11.93
CA LYS A 205 -11.17 5.33 -13.02
C LYS A 205 -11.99 6.46 -12.42
N GLY A 206 -11.38 7.62 -12.28
CA GLY A 206 -11.98 8.81 -11.70
C GLY A 206 -11.39 10.08 -12.29
N GLU A 207 -11.96 11.21 -11.94
CA GLU A 207 -11.53 12.54 -12.36
C GLU A 207 -10.78 13.24 -11.25
N PHE A 208 -9.65 13.83 -11.59
CA PHE A 208 -8.80 14.60 -10.70
C PHE A 208 -8.73 16.05 -11.15
N TYR A 209 -9.00 16.96 -10.24
CA TYR A 209 -8.98 18.39 -10.52
C TYR A 209 -8.76 19.20 -9.24
N VAL A 210 -8.39 20.49 -9.43
CA VAL A 210 -8.23 21.46 -8.35
C VAL A 210 -9.25 22.57 -8.55
N VAL A 211 -9.95 22.92 -7.47
CA VAL A 211 -10.96 24.00 -7.48
C VAL A 211 -10.67 25.02 -6.41
N ASP A 212 -11.17 26.24 -6.61
CA ASP A 212 -11.21 27.26 -5.58
C ASP A 212 -12.45 27.10 -4.66
N ARG A 213 -12.57 27.99 -3.68
CA ARG A 213 -13.69 28.02 -2.74
C ARG A 213 -15.06 28.25 -3.41
N ALA A 214 -15.08 28.86 -4.59
CA ALA A 214 -16.31 29.08 -5.36
C ALA A 214 -16.72 27.85 -6.17
N GLY A 215 -15.87 26.82 -6.27
CA GLY A 215 -16.06 25.60 -7.07
C GLY A 215 -15.59 25.71 -8.51
N ASP A 216 -14.88 26.79 -8.84
CA ASP A 216 -14.30 26.94 -10.19
C ASP A 216 -13.09 26.03 -10.38
N ILE A 217 -13.03 25.31 -11.48
CA ILE A 217 -11.89 24.45 -11.81
C ILE A 217 -10.70 25.30 -12.21
N LEU A 218 -9.61 25.17 -11.44
CA LEU A 218 -8.34 25.86 -11.67
C LEU A 218 -7.33 24.99 -12.41
N LEU A 219 -7.27 23.68 -12.10
CA LEU A 219 -6.41 22.72 -12.78
C LEU A 219 -7.24 21.48 -13.14
N HIS A 220 -7.04 20.97 -14.35
CA HIS A 220 -7.72 19.77 -14.82
C HIS A 220 -6.91 19.11 -15.96
N SER A 221 -6.98 17.78 -16.07
CA SER A 221 -6.33 17.05 -17.16
C SER A 221 -6.87 17.44 -18.57
N ASP A 222 -8.14 17.80 -18.65
CA ASP A 222 -8.74 18.40 -19.84
C ASP A 222 -8.89 19.91 -19.65
N VAL A 223 -8.06 20.68 -20.36
CA VAL A 223 -8.05 22.16 -20.28
C VAL A 223 -9.37 22.81 -20.66
N SER A 224 -10.23 22.11 -21.42
CA SER A 224 -11.57 22.65 -21.77
C SER A 224 -12.48 22.80 -20.55
N ASN A 225 -12.14 22.15 -19.43
CA ASN A 225 -12.85 22.25 -18.16
C ASN A 225 -12.36 23.37 -17.26
N LEU A 226 -11.24 24.01 -17.58
CA LEU A 226 -10.71 25.12 -16.78
C LEU A 226 -11.75 26.26 -16.67
N PHE A 227 -11.90 26.78 -15.44
CA PHE A 227 -12.84 27.86 -15.09
C PHE A 227 -14.33 27.55 -15.33
N ARG A 228 -14.68 26.30 -15.60
CA ARG A 228 -16.07 25.87 -15.62
C ARG A 228 -16.49 25.50 -14.19
N HIS A 229 -17.66 26.00 -13.81
CA HIS A 229 -18.24 25.67 -12.50
C HIS A 229 -18.68 24.20 -12.52
N SER A 230 -18.00 23.35 -11.77
CA SER A 230 -18.25 21.89 -11.77
C SER A 230 -18.69 21.35 -10.44
N VAL A 231 -18.27 21.97 -9.35
CA VAL A 231 -18.54 21.49 -7.98
C VAL A 231 -19.60 22.38 -7.34
N ASP A 232 -20.67 21.75 -6.83
CA ASP A 232 -21.71 22.45 -6.10
C ASP A 232 -21.11 23.15 -4.86
N PRO A 233 -21.27 24.47 -4.72
CA PRO A 233 -20.80 25.19 -3.53
C PRO A 233 -21.31 24.60 -2.22
N ALA A 234 -22.47 23.96 -2.22
CA ALA A 234 -22.99 23.25 -1.06
C ALA A 234 -22.14 22.04 -0.68
N LEU A 235 -21.53 21.39 -1.65
CA LEU A 235 -20.58 20.27 -1.42
C LEU A 235 -19.25 20.81 -0.87
N ILE A 236 -18.71 21.88 -1.46
CA ILE A 236 -17.48 22.52 -0.98
C ILE A 236 -17.63 23.03 0.47
N ASN A 237 -18.78 23.56 0.82
CA ASN A 237 -19.05 24.02 2.19
C ASN A 237 -19.08 22.86 3.23
N LYS A 238 -19.29 21.62 2.79
CA LYS A 238 -19.15 20.44 3.65
C LYS A 238 -17.72 19.97 3.81
N MET A 239 -16.81 20.41 2.92
CA MET A 239 -15.40 20.06 2.99
C MET A 239 -14.74 20.87 4.11
N THR A 240 -14.21 20.15 5.09
CA THR A 240 -13.48 20.76 6.21
C THR A 240 -12.00 20.90 5.88
N ASN A 241 -11.24 21.56 6.77
CA ASN A 241 -9.79 21.67 6.59
C ASN A 241 -9.13 20.28 6.73
N GLY A 242 -8.19 19.99 5.86
CA GLY A 242 -7.45 18.74 5.82
C GLY A 242 -7.89 17.82 4.68
N ALA A 243 -7.70 16.52 4.88
CA ALA A 243 -8.06 15.50 3.90
C ALA A 243 -9.21 14.65 4.45
N ASP A 244 -10.23 14.42 3.62
CA ASP A 244 -11.38 13.59 4.01
C ASP A 244 -12.09 13.03 2.76
N HIS A 245 -13.18 12.34 2.96
CA HIS A 245 -14.01 11.72 1.95
C HIS A 245 -15.49 12.03 2.21
N LEU A 246 -16.21 12.33 1.13
CA LEU A 246 -17.64 12.57 1.11
C LEU A 246 -18.30 11.71 0.02
N PHE A 247 -19.55 11.34 0.22
CA PHE A 247 -20.37 10.78 -0.84
C PHE A 247 -21.33 11.86 -1.35
N ASP A 248 -21.25 12.15 -2.63
CA ASP A 248 -22.18 13.09 -3.27
C ASP A 248 -23.37 12.32 -3.85
N GLU A 249 -24.51 12.49 -3.22
CA GLU A 249 -25.75 11.82 -3.63
C GLU A 249 -26.27 12.31 -5.00
N LYS A 250 -25.95 13.54 -5.42
CA LYS A 250 -26.41 14.08 -6.69
C LYS A 250 -25.68 13.46 -7.87
N SER A 251 -24.38 13.36 -7.79
CA SER A 251 -23.54 12.74 -8.84
C SER A 251 -23.34 11.23 -8.64
N GLN A 252 -23.82 10.65 -7.53
CA GLN A 252 -23.58 9.26 -7.14
C GLN A 252 -22.08 8.93 -7.22
N SER A 253 -21.27 9.78 -6.59
CA SER A 253 -19.81 9.68 -6.63
C SER A 253 -19.17 9.78 -5.26
N HIS A 254 -18.12 9.03 -5.07
CA HIS A 254 -17.21 9.18 -3.93
C HIS A 254 -16.26 10.34 -4.23
N VAL A 255 -16.23 11.32 -3.34
CA VAL A 255 -15.43 12.53 -3.46
C VAL A 255 -14.37 12.52 -2.38
N TYR A 256 -13.12 12.35 -2.78
CA TYR A 256 -11.96 12.45 -1.91
C TYR A 256 -11.35 13.83 -2.10
N TYR A 257 -11.00 14.50 -1.03
CA TYR A 257 -10.46 15.85 -1.14
C TYR A 257 -9.32 16.12 -0.15
N TYR A 258 -8.52 17.11 -0.50
CA TYR A 258 -7.52 17.72 0.36
C TYR A 258 -7.67 19.24 0.24
N SER A 259 -7.76 19.95 1.37
CA SER A 259 -7.89 21.41 1.39
C SER A 259 -6.59 22.07 1.78
N PHE A 260 -6.19 23.08 1.01
CA PHE A 260 -5.13 24.00 1.36
C PHE A 260 -5.72 25.24 2.07
N SER A 261 -4.94 25.84 2.95
CA SER A 261 -5.32 27.10 3.59
C SER A 261 -4.73 28.33 2.89
N ASN A 262 -3.65 28.16 2.15
CA ASN A 262 -3.05 29.16 1.27
C ASN A 262 -2.32 28.44 0.14
N PRO A 263 -2.85 28.44 -1.09
CA PRO A 263 -4.16 29.02 -1.50
C PRO A 263 -5.37 28.34 -0.84
N ASP A 264 -6.52 29.02 -0.78
CA ASP A 264 -7.80 28.40 -0.33
C ASP A 264 -8.41 27.56 -1.45
N TRP A 265 -7.78 26.43 -1.72
CA TRP A 265 -8.11 25.51 -2.81
C TRP A 265 -8.37 24.12 -2.28
N PHE A 266 -9.11 23.37 -3.08
CA PHE A 266 -9.39 21.97 -2.84
C PHE A 266 -8.84 21.12 -4.00
N VAL A 267 -8.03 20.16 -3.65
CA VAL A 267 -7.65 19.07 -4.56
C VAL A 267 -8.71 17.99 -4.44
N ILE A 268 -9.34 17.64 -5.53
CA ILE A 268 -10.50 16.74 -5.54
C ILE A 268 -10.23 15.57 -6.48
N TYR A 269 -10.62 14.40 -6.05
CA TYR A 269 -10.65 13.19 -6.86
C TYR A 269 -12.03 12.54 -6.71
N THR A 270 -12.74 12.43 -7.84
CA THR A 270 -14.08 11.87 -7.87
C THR A 270 -14.07 10.51 -8.56
N VAL A 271 -14.74 9.53 -7.95
CA VAL A 271 -14.91 8.18 -8.49
C VAL A 271 -16.39 7.86 -8.46
N SER A 272 -16.96 7.44 -9.58
CA SER A 272 -18.37 7.03 -9.60
C SER A 272 -18.60 5.81 -8.70
N ASP A 273 -19.75 5.75 -8.03
CA ASP A 273 -20.13 4.61 -7.20
C ASP A 273 -20.16 3.28 -7.98
N ALA A 274 -20.53 3.36 -9.27
CA ALA A 274 -20.51 2.19 -10.15
C ALA A 274 -19.10 1.62 -10.33
N GLU A 275 -18.11 2.47 -10.64
CA GLU A 275 -16.71 2.06 -10.81
C GLU A 275 -16.15 1.55 -9.48
N PHE A 276 -16.44 2.25 -8.38
CA PHE A 276 -16.02 1.86 -7.04
C PHE A 276 -16.54 0.47 -6.68
N LYS A 277 -17.83 0.21 -6.91
CA LYS A 277 -18.45 -1.09 -6.67
C LYS A 277 -17.93 -2.17 -7.62
N GLN A 278 -17.65 -1.83 -8.88
CA GLN A 278 -17.09 -2.78 -9.84
C GLN A 278 -15.73 -3.30 -9.38
N VAL A 279 -14.83 -2.42 -8.97
CA VAL A 279 -13.49 -2.80 -8.48
C VAL A 279 -13.59 -3.57 -7.16
N SER A 280 -14.44 -3.12 -6.24
CA SER A 280 -14.61 -3.77 -4.92
C SER A 280 -15.26 -5.15 -4.99
N ARG A 281 -16.06 -5.44 -6.05
CA ARG A 281 -16.75 -6.73 -6.22
C ARG A 281 -15.97 -7.75 -7.03
N ALA A 282 -14.99 -7.33 -7.84
CA ALA A 282 -14.31 -8.21 -8.79
C ALA A 282 -13.75 -9.50 -8.14
N ASP A 283 -13.16 -9.39 -6.96
CA ASP A 283 -12.61 -10.53 -6.22
C ASP A 283 -13.70 -11.38 -5.52
N ALA A 284 -14.78 -10.74 -5.08
CA ALA A 284 -15.92 -11.44 -4.46
C ALA A 284 -16.72 -12.25 -5.49
N ASP A 285 -16.87 -11.74 -6.71
CA ASP A 285 -17.57 -12.42 -7.80
C ASP A 285 -16.84 -13.72 -8.23
N LEU A 286 -15.51 -13.76 -8.12
CA LEU A 286 -14.74 -14.97 -8.37
C LEU A 286 -15.13 -16.12 -7.44
N LEU A 287 -15.41 -15.84 -6.16
CA LEU A 287 -15.89 -16.82 -5.20
C LEU A 287 -17.31 -17.31 -5.52
N LEU A 288 -18.19 -16.41 -6.00
CA LEU A 288 -19.54 -16.81 -6.43
C LEU A 288 -19.51 -17.72 -7.64
N ILE A 289 -18.56 -17.52 -8.56
CA ILE A 289 -18.36 -18.42 -9.71
C ILE A 289 -17.80 -19.78 -9.25
N ALA A 290 -16.94 -19.82 -8.25
CA ALA A 290 -16.38 -21.07 -7.71
C ALA A 290 -17.39 -21.89 -6.87
N ALA A 291 -18.40 -21.25 -6.30
CA ALA A 291 -19.39 -21.89 -5.44
C ALA A 291 -20.12 -23.09 -6.06
N PRO A 292 -20.64 -23.02 -7.30
CA PRO A 292 -21.28 -24.16 -7.97
C PRO A 292 -20.32 -25.35 -8.16
N GLY A 293 -19.05 -25.06 -8.47
CA GLY A 293 -18.03 -26.10 -8.60
C GLY A 293 -17.76 -26.84 -7.30
N CYS A 294 -17.61 -26.10 -6.22
CA CYS A 294 -17.46 -26.69 -4.87
C CYS A 294 -18.69 -27.49 -4.45
N LEU A 295 -19.89 -26.98 -4.72
CA LEU A 295 -21.14 -27.70 -4.44
C LEU A 295 -21.22 -29.01 -5.23
N LEU A 296 -20.87 -29.00 -6.51
CA LEU A 296 -20.83 -30.20 -7.35
C LEU A 296 -19.86 -31.23 -6.81
N ILE A 297 -18.66 -30.84 -6.43
CA ILE A 297 -17.65 -31.73 -5.82
C ILE A 297 -18.20 -32.31 -4.52
N CYS A 298 -18.82 -31.53 -3.66
CA CYS A 298 -19.45 -32.01 -2.43
C CYS A 298 -20.55 -33.05 -2.70
N LEU A 299 -21.39 -32.82 -3.71
CA LEU A 299 -22.47 -33.72 -4.11
C LEU A 299 -21.89 -35.05 -4.67
N LEU A 300 -20.84 -35.02 -5.47
CA LEU A 300 -20.15 -36.16 -6.00
C LEU A 300 -19.49 -37.00 -4.89
N CYS A 301 -18.80 -36.33 -3.97
CA CYS A 301 -18.18 -36.95 -2.79
C CYS A 301 -19.25 -37.63 -1.92
N TRP A 302 -20.38 -36.94 -1.67
CA TRP A 302 -21.49 -37.54 -0.92
C TRP A 302 -22.09 -38.73 -1.61
N GLY A 303 -22.35 -38.65 -2.93
CA GLY A 303 -22.85 -39.77 -3.71
C GLY A 303 -21.93 -40.99 -3.65
N SER A 304 -20.62 -40.78 -3.78
CA SER A 304 -19.58 -41.79 -3.65
C SER A 304 -19.59 -42.40 -2.24
N LEU A 305 -19.58 -41.60 -1.19
CA LEU A 305 -19.61 -42.04 0.20
C LEU A 305 -20.87 -42.88 0.50
N ARG A 306 -22.03 -42.38 0.08
CA ARG A 306 -23.31 -43.07 0.24
C ARG A 306 -23.31 -44.43 -0.47
N ASN A 307 -22.79 -44.49 -1.70
CA ASN A 307 -22.69 -45.71 -2.46
C ASN A 307 -21.75 -46.73 -1.78
N SER A 308 -20.60 -46.29 -1.29
CA SER A 308 -19.64 -47.09 -0.54
C SER A 308 -20.25 -47.61 0.76
N PHE A 309 -20.96 -46.77 1.49
CA PHE A 309 -21.64 -47.16 2.73
C PHE A 309 -22.75 -48.17 2.48
N ASN A 310 -23.56 -48.00 1.44
CA ASN A 310 -24.58 -48.94 1.05
C ASN A 310 -23.99 -50.33 0.65
N LYS A 311 -22.86 -50.31 -0.09
CA LYS A 311 -22.14 -51.58 -0.43
C LYS A 311 -21.63 -52.27 0.82
N MET A 312 -21.06 -51.52 1.77
CA MET A 312 -20.57 -52.08 3.05
C MET A 312 -21.71 -52.69 3.87
N ILE A 313 -22.86 -52.04 3.97
CA ILE A 313 -24.03 -52.56 4.67
C ILE A 313 -24.53 -53.85 4.00
N ILE A 314 -24.61 -53.88 2.65
CA ILE A 314 -25.01 -55.07 1.91
C ILE A 314 -24.04 -56.25 2.16
N GLN A 315 -22.74 -55.98 2.21
CA GLN A 315 -21.72 -56.98 2.52
C GLN A 315 -21.86 -57.53 3.95
N ILE A 316 -22.03 -56.64 4.94
CA ILE A 316 -22.26 -57.04 6.33
C ILE A 316 -23.53 -57.88 6.48
N VAL A 317 -24.64 -57.49 5.83
CA VAL A 317 -25.90 -58.25 5.85
C VAL A 317 -25.73 -59.58 5.14
N ALA A 318 -24.98 -59.65 4.04
CA ALA A 318 -24.67 -60.90 3.34
C ALA A 318 -23.81 -61.81 4.21
N MET A 319 -22.80 -61.33 4.90
CA MET A 319 -21.97 -62.06 5.87
C MET A 319 -22.79 -62.64 7.03
N LEU A 320 -23.69 -61.82 7.59
CA LEU A 320 -24.59 -62.26 8.67
C LEU A 320 -25.61 -63.35 8.21
N ARG A 321 -26.02 -63.33 6.93
CA ARG A 321 -26.94 -64.35 6.36
C ARG A 321 -26.27 -65.69 6.07
N VAL A 322 -24.96 -65.68 5.75
CA VAL A 322 -24.24 -66.89 5.37
C VAL A 322 -23.68 -67.66 6.59
N GLY A 323 -23.70 -67.07 7.80
CA GLY A 323 -23.39 -67.78 9.05
C GLY A 323 -21.96 -68.35 9.19
N ARG A 324 -21.01 -67.81 8.42
CA ARG A 324 -19.57 -68.11 8.53
C ARG A 324 -18.79 -66.81 8.73
N ILE A 325 -18.52 -66.44 9.97
CA ILE A 325 -17.44 -65.55 10.32
C ILE A 325 -16.25 -66.40 10.71
N ASP A 326 -15.29 -66.52 9.82
CA ASP A 326 -13.99 -67.11 10.14
C ASP A 326 -13.14 -66.00 10.80
N LEU A 327 -13.12 -66.00 12.13
CA LEU A 327 -12.44 -65.00 12.96
C LEU A 327 -10.89 -65.15 12.97
N ASP A 328 -10.34 -66.16 12.28
CA ASP A 328 -8.92 -66.47 12.36
C ASP A 328 -8.04 -65.81 11.27
N LYS A 329 -8.60 -65.04 10.35
CA LYS A 329 -7.79 -64.24 9.40
C LYS A 329 -8.21 -62.79 9.41
N PRO A 330 -7.52 -61.97 10.18
CA PRO A 330 -7.68 -60.51 10.05
C PRO A 330 -7.17 -60.07 8.67
N ASP A 331 -8.08 -59.61 7.85
CA ASP A 331 -7.88 -59.24 6.47
C ASP A 331 -6.64 -58.35 6.27
N ASN A 332 -5.69 -58.85 5.48
CA ASN A 332 -4.56 -58.07 4.97
C ASN A 332 -5.00 -56.80 4.23
N LEU A 333 -6.22 -56.78 3.69
CA LEU A 333 -6.82 -55.61 3.05
C LEU A 333 -7.07 -54.43 4.03
N LEU A 334 -7.56 -54.72 5.25
CA LEU A 334 -7.79 -53.67 6.24
C LEU A 334 -6.48 -53.08 6.76
N ARG A 335 -5.45 -53.91 6.93
CA ARG A 335 -4.09 -53.46 7.27
C ARG A 335 -3.46 -52.63 6.16
N GLN A 336 -3.64 -53.03 4.90
CA GLN A 336 -3.12 -52.34 3.73
C GLN A 336 -3.82 -51.00 3.54
N GLU A 337 -5.14 -50.90 3.77
CA GLU A 337 -5.90 -49.66 3.69
C GLU A 337 -5.60 -48.68 4.85
N ILE A 338 -5.42 -49.21 6.08
CA ILE A 338 -4.97 -48.42 7.23
C ILE A 338 -3.54 -47.90 7.01
N GLN A 339 -2.66 -48.70 6.42
CA GLN A 339 -1.29 -48.32 6.14
C GLN A 339 -1.21 -47.29 5.01
N SER A 340 -1.98 -47.45 3.94
CA SER A 340 -2.10 -46.44 2.86
C SER A 340 -2.74 -45.17 3.35
N GLY A 341 -3.75 -45.21 4.22
CA GLY A 341 -4.36 -44.05 4.85
C GLY A 341 -3.38 -43.31 5.79
N HIS A 342 -2.51 -44.04 6.47
CA HIS A 342 -1.48 -43.47 7.34
C HIS A 342 -0.37 -42.78 6.52
N GLU A 343 0.05 -43.36 5.41
CA GLU A 343 1.02 -42.75 4.48
C GLU A 343 0.48 -41.49 3.82
N LEU A 344 -0.77 -41.51 3.32
CA LEU A 344 -1.44 -40.30 2.78
C LEU A 344 -1.63 -39.21 3.82
N MET A 345 -1.94 -39.62 5.06
CA MET A 345 -2.07 -38.64 6.15
C MET A 345 -0.71 -38.04 6.56
N GLN A 346 0.36 -38.82 6.55
CA GLN A 346 1.73 -38.33 6.77
C GLN A 346 2.20 -37.40 5.65
N GLU A 347 1.93 -37.74 4.39
CA GLU A 347 2.23 -36.86 3.25
C GLU A 347 1.46 -35.51 3.34
N ALA A 348 0.16 -35.59 3.67
CA ALA A 348 -0.67 -34.38 3.84
C ALA A 348 -0.21 -33.50 5.02
N VAL A 349 0.20 -34.14 6.14
CA VAL A 349 0.76 -33.39 7.30
C VAL A 349 2.10 -32.76 6.91
N THR A 350 2.98 -33.49 6.23
CA THR A 350 4.28 -32.98 5.80
C THR A 350 4.12 -31.82 4.83
N ALA A 351 3.25 -31.95 3.83
CA ALA A 351 2.94 -30.87 2.88
C ALA A 351 2.31 -29.62 3.54
N SER A 352 1.59 -29.82 4.65
CA SER A 352 0.97 -28.72 5.42
C SER A 352 1.93 -28.01 6.39
N THR A 353 3.03 -28.67 6.78
CA THR A 353 3.93 -28.18 7.86
C THR A 353 5.29 -27.75 7.36
N THR A 354 5.70 -28.15 6.16
CA THR A 354 7.03 -27.83 5.62
C THR A 354 6.97 -26.91 4.41
N ASP A 355 8.07 -26.20 4.15
CA ASP A 355 8.31 -25.43 2.94
C ASP A 355 8.83 -26.33 1.82
N ALA A 356 8.15 -26.35 0.69
CA ALA A 356 8.45 -27.24 -0.44
C ALA A 356 9.83 -26.98 -1.08
N LEU A 357 10.37 -25.76 -0.97
CA LEU A 357 11.68 -25.43 -1.54
C LEU A 357 12.83 -25.89 -0.64
N THR A 358 12.79 -25.55 0.64
CA THR A 358 13.90 -25.74 1.58
C THR A 358 13.81 -27.01 2.41
N GLY A 359 12.61 -27.59 2.53
CA GLY A 359 12.34 -28.72 3.41
C GLY A 359 12.30 -28.37 4.91
N LEU A 360 12.53 -27.09 5.26
CA LEU A 360 12.34 -26.59 6.62
C LEU A 360 10.85 -26.55 6.97
N PHE A 361 10.54 -26.37 8.25
CA PHE A 361 9.18 -26.02 8.63
C PHE A 361 8.76 -24.69 7.98
N ASN A 362 7.48 -24.59 7.62
CA ASN A 362 6.96 -23.35 7.02
C ASN A 362 6.60 -22.31 8.09
N ARG A 363 6.25 -21.10 7.64
CA ARG A 363 5.87 -19.99 8.53
C ARG A 363 4.70 -20.33 9.45
N ARG A 364 3.72 -21.09 8.96
CA ARG A 364 2.57 -21.52 9.78
C ARG A 364 3.03 -22.39 10.96
N SER A 365 3.95 -23.30 10.72
CA SER A 365 4.54 -24.14 11.78
C SER A 365 5.35 -23.27 12.75
N PHE A 366 6.10 -22.28 12.26
CA PHE A 366 6.79 -21.32 13.11
C PHE A 366 5.85 -20.60 14.08
N ASP A 367 4.73 -20.05 13.57
CA ASP A 367 3.77 -19.33 14.40
C ASP A 367 3.16 -20.23 15.48
N GLN A 368 2.88 -21.50 15.12
CA GLN A 368 2.34 -22.49 16.06
C GLN A 368 3.36 -22.90 17.14
N ASP A 369 4.59 -23.21 16.73
CA ASP A 369 5.64 -23.64 17.66
C ASP A 369 6.09 -22.50 18.56
N LEU A 370 6.18 -21.28 18.03
CA LEU A 370 6.47 -20.08 18.84
C LEU A 370 5.39 -19.87 19.91
N ALA A 371 4.12 -19.96 19.54
CA ALA A 371 3.01 -19.87 20.48
C ALA A 371 3.06 -20.99 21.55
N ALA A 372 3.44 -22.21 21.17
CA ALA A 372 3.62 -23.33 22.08
C ALA A 372 4.80 -23.12 23.04
N CYS A 373 5.92 -22.58 22.53
CA CYS A 373 7.08 -22.22 23.37
C CYS A 373 6.69 -21.18 24.43
N LEU A 374 5.97 -20.13 24.06
CA LEU A 374 5.48 -19.14 25.03
C LEU A 374 4.54 -19.76 26.07
N ALA A 375 3.58 -20.58 25.61
CA ALA A 375 2.63 -21.23 26.51
C ALA A 375 3.30 -22.21 27.48
N SER A 376 4.44 -22.79 27.13
CA SER A 376 5.21 -23.68 28.02
C SER A 376 5.86 -22.97 29.19
N GLY A 377 6.10 -21.67 29.07
CA GLY A 377 6.78 -20.85 30.08
C GLY A 377 8.26 -21.17 30.27
N HIS A 378 8.83 -22.06 29.43
CA HIS A 378 10.26 -22.42 29.55
C HIS A 378 11.10 -21.43 28.71
N PRO A 379 12.33 -21.13 29.16
CA PRO A 379 13.23 -20.26 28.41
C PRO A 379 13.58 -20.86 27.05
N PHE A 380 13.56 -20.03 26.03
CA PHE A 380 13.98 -20.36 24.67
C PHE A 380 14.60 -19.13 24.00
N PHE A 381 15.32 -19.36 22.92
CA PHE A 381 15.84 -18.30 22.05
C PHE A 381 15.13 -18.32 20.70
N LEU A 382 14.88 -17.14 20.19
CA LEU A 382 14.44 -16.91 18.80
C LEU A 382 15.61 -16.30 18.04
N GLY A 383 15.94 -16.90 16.90
CA GLY A 383 16.86 -16.33 15.93
C GLY A 383 16.15 -16.03 14.62
N MET A 384 16.37 -14.83 14.06
CA MET A 384 15.99 -14.46 12.70
C MET A 384 17.23 -14.36 11.84
N VAL A 385 17.19 -14.96 10.68
CA VAL A 385 18.33 -15.11 9.75
C VAL A 385 17.92 -14.62 8.39
N ASP A 386 18.77 -13.81 7.76
CA ASP A 386 18.53 -13.26 6.43
C ASP A 386 19.80 -13.35 5.57
N LEU A 387 19.65 -13.84 4.34
CA LEU A 387 20.76 -14.03 3.42
C LEU A 387 21.29 -12.69 2.91
N ASP A 388 22.57 -12.47 3.14
CA ASP A 388 23.23 -11.22 2.73
C ASP A 388 23.27 -11.10 1.21
N ASN A 389 22.78 -9.96 0.70
CA ASN A 389 22.79 -9.63 -0.74
C ASN A 389 22.08 -10.67 -1.65
N PHE A 390 21.11 -11.39 -1.14
CA PHE A 390 20.40 -12.45 -1.87
C PHE A 390 19.76 -11.95 -3.17
N LYS A 391 19.20 -10.75 -3.16
CA LYS A 391 18.69 -10.10 -4.37
C LYS A 391 19.78 -9.97 -5.45
N ALA A 392 20.99 -9.58 -5.09
CA ALA A 392 22.10 -9.46 -6.05
C ALA A 392 22.51 -10.83 -6.63
N ILE A 393 22.37 -11.91 -5.85
CA ILE A 393 22.58 -13.28 -6.35
C ILE A 393 21.51 -13.61 -7.39
N ASN A 394 20.23 -13.35 -7.09
CA ASN A 394 19.13 -13.57 -8.03
C ASN A 394 19.29 -12.73 -9.31
N ASP A 395 19.58 -11.43 -9.15
CA ASP A 395 19.72 -10.51 -10.29
C ASP A 395 20.90 -10.90 -11.21
N LYS A 396 22.01 -11.37 -10.62
CA LYS A 396 23.21 -11.76 -11.38
C LYS A 396 23.12 -13.16 -11.98
N ARG A 397 22.46 -14.12 -11.32
CA ARG A 397 22.53 -15.56 -11.62
C ARG A 397 21.19 -16.25 -11.83
N GLY A 398 20.10 -15.51 -11.69
CA GLY A 398 18.73 -16.00 -11.85
C GLY A 398 18.18 -16.71 -10.62
N HIS A 399 16.86 -16.80 -10.57
CA HIS A 399 16.12 -17.35 -9.41
C HIS A 399 16.43 -18.82 -9.12
N LEU A 400 16.76 -19.64 -10.14
CA LEU A 400 17.14 -21.03 -9.93
C LEU A 400 18.41 -21.18 -9.09
N MET A 401 19.36 -20.24 -9.25
CA MET A 401 20.54 -20.20 -8.40
C MET A 401 20.19 -19.75 -6.98
N GLY A 402 19.35 -18.74 -6.83
CA GLY A 402 18.85 -18.34 -5.53
C GLY A 402 18.14 -19.46 -4.78
N ASP A 403 17.32 -20.24 -5.46
CA ASP A 403 16.66 -21.42 -4.91
C ASP A 403 17.67 -22.48 -4.45
N SER A 404 18.72 -22.72 -5.23
CA SER A 404 19.82 -23.64 -4.87
C SER A 404 20.57 -23.14 -3.63
N VAL A 405 20.82 -21.83 -3.54
CA VAL A 405 21.44 -21.20 -2.38
C VAL A 405 20.57 -21.39 -1.14
N LEU A 406 19.28 -21.06 -1.22
CA LEU A 406 18.33 -21.23 -0.10
C LEU A 406 18.27 -22.68 0.40
N LYS A 407 18.16 -23.66 -0.52
CA LYS A 407 18.19 -25.09 -0.18
C LYS A 407 19.47 -25.46 0.58
N THR A 408 20.58 -24.97 0.10
CA THR A 408 21.88 -25.30 0.67
C THR A 408 22.06 -24.67 2.05
N VAL A 409 21.71 -23.40 2.20
CA VAL A 409 21.76 -22.71 3.51
C VAL A 409 20.84 -23.39 4.53
N ALA A 410 19.65 -23.78 4.13
CA ALA A 410 18.73 -24.55 4.96
C ALA A 410 19.32 -25.88 5.42
N GLN A 411 19.93 -26.64 4.51
CA GLN A 411 20.59 -27.91 4.82
C GLN A 411 21.74 -27.76 5.81
N GLU A 412 22.58 -26.74 5.63
CA GLU A 412 23.66 -26.42 6.58
C GLU A 412 23.09 -26.05 7.97
N GLY A 413 21.93 -25.36 8.00
CA GLY A 413 21.23 -25.06 9.24
C GLY A 413 20.75 -26.31 9.96
N VAL A 414 20.09 -27.20 9.26
CA VAL A 414 19.62 -28.48 9.83
C VAL A 414 20.76 -29.32 10.36
N GLN A 415 21.88 -29.38 9.66
CA GLN A 415 23.07 -30.10 10.14
C GLN A 415 23.71 -29.45 11.37
N SER A 416 23.70 -28.11 11.45
CA SER A 416 24.24 -27.38 12.60
C SER A 416 23.34 -27.50 13.85
N ALA A 417 22.04 -27.42 13.63
CA ALA A 417 21.04 -27.50 14.71
C ALA A 417 20.85 -28.93 15.25
N GLY A 418 20.83 -29.92 14.38
CA GLY A 418 20.54 -31.32 14.74
C GLY A 418 19.17 -31.43 15.41
N ARG A 419 19.14 -32.01 16.64
CA ARG A 419 17.91 -32.10 17.45
C ARG A 419 17.77 -30.99 18.49
N ARG A 420 18.66 -29.98 18.44
CA ARG A 420 18.73 -28.93 19.46
C ARG A 420 17.81 -27.74 19.17
N ALA A 421 17.36 -27.60 17.92
CA ALA A 421 16.56 -26.47 17.50
C ALA A 421 15.71 -26.84 16.27
N ASN A 422 14.61 -26.12 16.10
CA ASN A 422 13.77 -26.22 14.91
C ASN A 422 14.03 -25.02 14.00
N LEU A 423 14.11 -25.30 12.69
CA LEU A 423 14.34 -24.29 11.67
C LEU A 423 13.10 -24.13 10.78
N TYR A 424 12.86 -22.90 10.37
CA TYR A 424 11.69 -22.50 9.62
C TYR A 424 12.07 -21.61 8.46
N ARG A 425 11.32 -21.69 7.36
CA ARG A 425 11.33 -20.65 6.36
C ARG A 425 10.28 -19.61 6.73
N TYR A 426 10.73 -18.43 7.15
CA TYR A 426 9.87 -17.35 7.62
C TYR A 426 9.31 -16.50 6.47
N GLY A 427 10.13 -16.22 5.46
CA GLY A 427 9.77 -15.45 4.27
C GLY A 427 10.63 -15.83 3.07
N GLY A 428 10.67 -15.00 2.04
CA GLY A 428 11.43 -15.25 0.80
C GLY A 428 12.84 -15.77 1.02
N GLU A 429 13.73 -14.94 1.55
CA GLU A 429 15.13 -15.22 1.90
C GLU A 429 15.38 -15.26 3.42
N GLU A 430 14.30 -15.16 4.19
CA GLU A 430 14.33 -15.10 5.64
C GLU A 430 14.06 -16.48 6.26
N LEU A 431 14.91 -16.87 7.17
CA LEU A 431 14.79 -18.11 7.93
C LEU A 431 14.67 -17.78 9.42
N ALA A 432 14.00 -18.63 10.16
CA ALA A 432 13.92 -18.50 11.62
C ALA A 432 14.38 -19.79 12.31
N ILE A 433 14.84 -19.67 13.54
CA ILE A 433 15.25 -20.80 14.39
C ILE A 433 14.72 -20.60 15.80
N LEU A 434 14.08 -21.64 16.34
CA LEU A 434 13.69 -21.73 17.75
C LEU A 434 14.60 -22.71 18.47
N ILE A 435 15.23 -22.24 19.53
CA ILE A 435 16.24 -22.98 20.32
C ILE A 435 15.75 -23.08 21.76
N PRO A 436 15.12 -24.19 22.15
CA PRO A 436 14.65 -24.40 23.51
C PRO A 436 15.79 -24.88 24.44
N GLY A 437 15.75 -24.51 25.71
CA GLY A 437 16.52 -25.09 26.80
C GLY A 437 18.04 -24.99 26.69
N GLN A 438 18.56 -24.00 25.94
CA GLN A 438 20.00 -23.70 25.86
C GLN A 438 20.36 -22.47 26.71
N ASP A 439 21.67 -22.30 27.01
CA ASP A 439 22.20 -21.01 27.48
C ASP A 439 22.53 -20.07 26.30
N LYS A 440 22.80 -18.81 26.61
CA LYS A 440 23.11 -17.77 25.62
C LYS A 440 24.31 -18.16 24.77
N GLU A 441 25.36 -18.64 25.40
CA GLU A 441 26.62 -19.01 24.74
C GLU A 441 26.41 -20.16 23.77
N ALA A 442 25.64 -21.19 24.16
CA ALA A 442 25.34 -22.32 23.31
C ALA A 442 24.41 -21.93 22.13
N ALA A 443 23.43 -21.07 22.35
CA ALA A 443 22.55 -20.57 21.30
C ALA A 443 23.32 -19.69 20.28
N MET A 444 24.18 -18.80 20.76
CA MET A 444 25.07 -18.00 19.91
C MET A 444 26.04 -18.87 19.13
N ALA A 445 26.66 -19.86 19.77
CA ALA A 445 27.60 -20.77 19.13
C ALA A 445 26.94 -21.60 18.03
N LEU A 446 25.68 -22.01 18.23
CA LEU A 446 24.91 -22.77 17.23
C LEU A 446 24.68 -21.94 15.98
N LEU A 447 24.19 -20.70 16.13
CA LEU A 447 23.98 -19.79 14.97
C LEU A 447 25.30 -19.42 14.29
N ASP A 448 26.36 -19.15 15.07
CA ASP A 448 27.66 -18.80 14.49
C ASP A 448 28.31 -20.00 13.76
N GLN A 449 28.14 -21.22 14.28
CA GLN A 449 28.54 -22.43 13.58
C GLN A 449 27.82 -22.59 12.23
N TRP A 450 26.50 -22.35 12.20
CA TRP A 450 25.73 -22.36 10.97
C TRP A 450 26.24 -21.29 9.99
N ARG A 451 26.40 -20.07 10.46
CA ARG A 451 26.93 -18.94 9.69
C ARG A 451 28.30 -19.26 9.08
N GLN A 452 29.22 -19.78 9.91
CA GLN A 452 30.57 -20.15 9.44
C GLN A 452 30.53 -21.23 8.37
N ARG A 453 29.72 -22.28 8.56
CA ARG A 453 29.54 -23.35 7.55
C ARG A 453 29.05 -22.80 6.23
N VAL A 454 28.12 -21.88 6.23
CA VAL A 454 27.61 -21.20 5.01
C VAL A 454 28.71 -20.33 4.39
N ALA A 455 29.38 -19.51 5.19
CA ALA A 455 30.40 -18.58 4.73
C ALA A 455 31.65 -19.25 4.16
N THR A 456 32.03 -20.43 4.67
CA THR A 456 33.22 -21.18 4.23
C THR A 456 32.90 -22.23 3.16
N ARG A 457 31.62 -22.38 2.81
CA ARG A 457 31.21 -23.36 1.80
C ARG A 457 31.78 -23.03 0.43
N GLN A 458 32.39 -24.01 -0.21
CA GLN A 458 32.81 -23.90 -1.60
C GLN A 458 31.61 -24.18 -2.52
N TRP A 459 31.28 -23.18 -3.31
CA TRP A 459 30.27 -23.29 -4.35
C TRP A 459 30.89 -23.75 -5.64
N ARG A 460 30.11 -24.36 -6.53
CA ARG A 460 30.61 -24.74 -7.87
C ARG A 460 31.05 -23.53 -8.70
N GLU A 461 30.39 -22.42 -8.48
CA GLU A 461 30.68 -21.11 -9.05
C GLU A 461 31.80 -20.45 -8.25
N ALA A 462 32.99 -20.34 -8.83
CA ALA A 462 34.21 -19.92 -8.15
C ALA A 462 34.15 -18.52 -7.52
N ASP A 463 33.25 -17.65 -8.01
CA ASP A 463 33.03 -16.27 -7.54
C ASP A 463 31.76 -16.10 -6.68
N LEU A 464 31.08 -17.18 -6.31
CA LEU A 464 29.90 -17.11 -5.45
C LEU A 464 30.30 -17.23 -3.98
N VAL A 465 30.11 -16.14 -3.25
CA VAL A 465 30.21 -16.10 -1.79
C VAL A 465 28.82 -15.86 -1.23
N VAL A 466 28.38 -16.75 -0.37
CA VAL A 466 27.07 -16.64 0.31
C VAL A 466 27.34 -16.49 1.80
N THR A 467 26.74 -15.47 2.39
CA THR A 467 26.75 -15.25 3.83
C THR A 467 25.33 -14.93 4.28
N PHE A 468 25.12 -14.98 5.56
CA PHE A 468 23.92 -14.46 6.15
C PHE A 468 24.21 -13.65 7.42
N SER A 469 23.30 -12.76 7.75
CA SER A 469 23.28 -12.06 9.02
C SER A 469 22.15 -12.61 9.89
N ALA A 470 22.34 -12.63 11.20
CA ALA A 470 21.32 -13.12 12.12
C ALA A 470 21.19 -12.24 13.36
N GLY A 471 19.97 -12.07 13.82
CA GLY A 471 19.64 -11.58 15.17
C GLY A 471 19.24 -12.75 16.06
N LEU A 472 19.66 -12.76 17.31
CA LEU A 472 19.29 -13.75 18.33
C LEU A 472 18.80 -13.04 19.59
N GLY A 473 17.67 -13.45 20.12
CA GLY A 473 17.14 -12.92 21.39
C GLY A 473 16.58 -14.02 22.27
N GLN A 474 16.78 -13.91 23.57
CA GLN A 474 16.13 -14.76 24.56
C GLN A 474 14.76 -14.20 24.91
N TRP A 475 13.76 -15.04 24.97
CA TRP A 475 12.46 -14.69 25.50
C TRP A 475 12.54 -14.38 27.01
N GLN A 476 12.03 -13.20 27.38
CA GLN A 476 12.04 -12.66 28.75
C GLN A 476 10.62 -12.32 29.23
N GLN A 477 9.63 -13.13 28.85
CA GLN A 477 8.20 -12.98 29.17
C GLN A 477 7.48 -11.82 28.39
N GLU A 478 8.14 -11.24 27.37
CA GLU A 478 7.52 -10.29 26.46
C GLU A 478 6.52 -10.97 25.52
N SER A 479 5.67 -10.16 24.87
CA SER A 479 4.73 -10.64 23.86
C SER A 479 5.42 -11.07 22.56
N ILE A 480 4.76 -11.92 21.75
CA ILE A 480 5.31 -12.36 20.46
C ILE A 480 5.77 -11.19 19.59
N PRO A 481 4.96 -10.12 19.36
CA PRO A 481 5.41 -8.98 18.55
C PRO A 481 6.67 -8.31 19.10
N GLN A 482 6.76 -8.13 20.41
CA GLN A 482 7.93 -7.51 21.05
C GLN A 482 9.19 -8.36 20.93
N LEU A 483 9.08 -9.69 21.08
CA LEU A 483 10.20 -10.61 20.89
C LEU A 483 10.70 -10.57 19.43
N ILE A 484 9.78 -10.63 18.47
CA ILE A 484 10.13 -10.55 17.05
C ILE A 484 10.80 -9.20 16.75
N GLU A 485 10.23 -8.09 17.17
CA GLU A 485 10.79 -6.75 16.96
C GLU A 485 12.21 -6.62 17.55
N LYS A 486 12.40 -7.13 18.76
CA LYS A 486 13.70 -7.18 19.45
C LYS A 486 14.75 -7.94 18.62
N VAL A 487 14.38 -9.10 18.09
CA VAL A 487 15.29 -9.95 17.28
C VAL A 487 15.53 -9.35 15.91
N ASP A 488 14.51 -8.77 15.28
CA ASP A 488 14.64 -8.07 13.99
C ASP A 488 15.54 -6.84 14.10
N GLN A 489 15.46 -6.08 15.19
CA GLN A 489 16.39 -4.99 15.47
C GLN A 489 17.83 -5.48 15.53
N SER A 490 18.08 -6.61 16.20
CA SER A 490 19.41 -7.21 16.26
C SER A 490 19.89 -7.73 14.90
N LEU A 491 19.01 -8.29 14.08
CA LEU A 491 19.32 -8.66 12.70
C LEU A 491 19.67 -7.43 11.86
N TYR A 492 18.93 -6.34 12.03
CA TYR A 492 19.23 -5.07 11.39
C TYR A 492 20.63 -4.56 11.75
N GLU A 493 20.99 -4.60 13.05
CA GLU A 493 22.33 -4.22 13.52
C GLU A 493 23.43 -5.13 12.94
N ALA A 494 23.18 -6.45 12.86
CA ALA A 494 24.12 -7.38 12.21
C ALA A 494 24.38 -7.00 10.75
N LYS A 495 23.33 -6.63 10.00
CA LYS A 495 23.44 -6.17 8.61
C LYS A 495 24.22 -4.86 8.48
N HIS A 496 23.97 -3.88 9.36
CA HIS A 496 24.62 -2.57 9.33
C HIS A 496 26.03 -2.56 9.87
N SER A 497 26.37 -3.48 10.76
CA SER A 497 27.74 -3.63 11.28
C SER A 497 28.71 -4.38 10.36
N GLY A 498 28.32 -4.64 9.11
CA GLY A 498 29.18 -5.23 8.09
C GLY A 498 28.80 -6.64 7.67
N LYS A 499 27.60 -7.08 7.99
CA LYS A 499 27.01 -8.37 7.56
C LYS A 499 27.80 -9.60 8.06
N ASN A 500 27.42 -10.79 7.62
CA ASN A 500 28.08 -12.07 7.93
C ASN A 500 28.38 -12.22 9.43
N ARG A 501 27.39 -12.01 10.29
CA ARG A 501 27.52 -12.10 11.75
C ARG A 501 26.20 -12.39 12.45
N VAL A 502 26.32 -12.84 13.69
CA VAL A 502 25.20 -12.97 14.60
C VAL A 502 25.27 -11.82 15.61
N HIS A 503 24.17 -11.12 15.79
CA HIS A 503 24.02 -10.09 16.82
C HIS A 503 23.04 -10.55 17.88
N TYR A 504 23.36 -10.33 19.14
CA TYR A 504 22.49 -10.70 20.24
C TYR A 504 21.68 -9.49 20.71
N ALA A 505 20.39 -9.69 20.90
CA ALA A 505 19.49 -8.69 21.48
C ALA A 505 19.57 -8.75 23.00
N ASP A 506 20.13 -7.74 23.63
CA ASP A 506 20.21 -7.59 25.09
C ASP A 506 18.85 -7.29 25.73
#